data_6e0caf486797c6d3fd3f7210435b4112
#
_entry.id   6e0caf486797c6d3fd3f7210435b4112
#
_cell.length_a   1.000
_cell.length_b   1.000
_cell.length_c   1.000
_cell.angle_alpha   90.00
_cell.angle_beta   90.00
_cell.angle_gamma   90.00
#
_symmetry.space_group_name_H-M   'P 1'
#
loop_
_entity.id
_entity.type
_entity.pdbx_description
1 polymer ?
#
loop_
_entity_poly.entity_id
_entity_poly.type
_entity_poly.pdbx_seq_one_letter_code
_entity_poly.pdbx_strand_id
1 'polypeptide(L)'
;QPEFGFKEDFLQVTFSGHRGFHLHYRDPSLFHLDSEARRELVSHIRGEGVDVQGGLTRFNDELAKGWTKRIRNQIPTLINKLVHIAERDENSSSLMKDLHLALKDHLQREGKPGKGPVSIQKLADMFLHEDRRESVANGQISRLGANQGLFLDLVKSDASIVLGAAGETDEVVTIDVR
;
A
#
# COMPACT_ATOMS: atom_id res chain seq x y z
N GLN A 1 -0.98 8.71 -14.65
CA GLN A 1 -0.58 9.93 -13.91
C GLN A 1 0.82 9.77 -13.37
N PRO A 2 1.66 10.79 -13.40
CA PRO A 2 3.04 10.68 -12.93
C PRO A 2 3.10 10.71 -11.40
N GLU A 3 2.57 9.68 -10.76
CA GLU A 3 2.56 9.56 -9.30
C GLU A 3 3.99 9.54 -8.73
N PHE A 4 4.92 8.98 -9.52
CA PHE A 4 6.35 8.93 -9.23
C PHE A 4 7.17 9.88 -10.12
N GLY A 5 6.53 10.80 -10.84
CA GLY A 5 7.21 11.74 -11.73
C GLY A 5 7.62 11.17 -13.10
N PHE A 6 7.31 9.90 -13.39
CA PHE A 6 7.59 9.29 -14.68
C PHE A 6 6.63 9.80 -15.76
N LYS A 7 7.17 10.20 -16.91
CA LYS A 7 6.39 10.66 -18.05
C LYS A 7 6.14 9.48 -18.99
N GLU A 8 4.90 9.33 -19.45
CA GLU A 8 4.50 8.24 -20.35
C GLU A 8 5.23 8.29 -21.70
N ASP A 9 5.61 9.48 -22.15
CA ASP A 9 6.32 9.69 -23.42
C ASP A 9 7.64 8.89 -23.51
N PHE A 10 8.24 8.54 -22.37
CA PHE A 10 9.48 7.76 -22.31
C PHE A 10 9.25 6.27 -22.10
N LEU A 11 7.99 5.84 -21.99
CA LEU A 11 7.64 4.43 -21.81
C LEU A 11 7.47 3.75 -23.16
N GLN A 12 8.25 2.72 -23.41
CA GLN A 12 8.12 1.87 -24.57
C GLN A 12 7.76 0.45 -24.13
N VAL A 13 6.72 -0.11 -24.73
CA VAL A 13 6.32 -1.49 -24.51
C VAL A 13 6.69 -2.30 -25.73
N THR A 14 7.43 -3.40 -25.52
CA THR A 14 7.78 -4.34 -26.59
C THR A 14 7.28 -5.75 -26.25
N PHE A 15 6.77 -6.45 -27.25
CA PHE A 15 6.36 -7.85 -27.09
C PHE A 15 7.56 -8.77 -27.28
N SER A 16 7.75 -9.73 -26.37
CA SER A 16 8.90 -10.65 -26.38
C SER A 16 8.85 -11.71 -27.48
N GLY A 17 7.70 -11.81 -28.19
CA GLY A 17 7.49 -12.83 -29.23
C GLY A 17 7.05 -14.19 -28.71
N HIS A 18 7.03 -14.43 -27.41
CA HIS A 18 6.63 -15.72 -26.82
C HIS A 18 5.62 -15.58 -25.68
N ARG A 19 5.95 -15.02 -24.52
CA ARG A 19 5.09 -15.04 -23.32
C ARG A 19 5.05 -13.75 -22.52
N GLY A 20 5.36 -12.62 -23.09
CA GLY A 20 5.34 -11.42 -22.26
C GLY A 20 5.66 -10.12 -22.98
N PHE A 21 5.57 -9.07 -22.22
CA PHE A 21 5.87 -7.73 -22.64
C PHE A 21 7.07 -7.20 -21.84
N HIS A 22 7.95 -6.46 -22.52
CA HIS A 22 9.01 -5.71 -21.86
C HIS A 22 8.62 -4.24 -21.82
N LEU A 23 8.75 -3.63 -20.65
CA LEU A 23 8.61 -2.20 -20.46
C LEU A 23 10.00 -1.58 -20.40
N HIS A 24 10.26 -0.65 -21.31
CA HIS A 24 11.49 0.12 -21.32
C HIS A 24 11.17 1.56 -20.98
N TYR A 25 11.79 2.10 -19.95
CA TYR A 25 11.67 3.51 -19.61
C TYR A 25 12.97 4.22 -19.98
N ARG A 26 12.93 5.15 -20.93
CA ARG A 26 14.10 5.76 -21.56
C ARG A 26 14.15 7.28 -21.38
N ASP A 27 13.90 7.76 -20.16
CA ASP A 27 14.06 9.15 -19.82
C ASP A 27 15.54 9.52 -19.81
N PRO A 28 15.99 10.49 -20.62
CA PRO A 28 17.37 10.94 -20.65
C PRO A 28 17.89 11.39 -19.28
N SER A 29 17.00 11.89 -18.40
CA SER A 29 17.38 12.29 -17.04
C SER A 29 17.89 11.13 -16.17
N LEU A 30 17.61 9.88 -16.56
CA LEU A 30 18.04 8.67 -15.83
C LEU A 30 19.33 8.03 -16.40
N PHE A 31 19.84 8.52 -17.53
CA PHE A 31 20.99 7.88 -18.20
C PHE A 31 22.31 8.02 -17.41
N HIS A 32 22.39 9.03 -16.55
CA HIS A 32 23.56 9.25 -15.69
C HIS A 32 23.57 8.39 -14.43
N LEU A 33 22.46 7.69 -14.13
CA LEU A 33 22.37 6.82 -12.97
C LEU A 33 23.23 5.57 -13.19
N ASP A 34 24.03 5.23 -12.21
CA ASP A 34 24.75 3.96 -12.17
C ASP A 34 23.83 2.78 -11.84
N SER A 35 24.37 1.57 -11.81
CA SER A 35 23.60 0.35 -11.56
C SER A 35 22.99 0.30 -10.16
N GLU A 36 23.64 0.92 -9.18
CA GLU A 36 23.17 0.95 -7.80
C GLU A 36 21.98 1.90 -7.66
N ALA A 37 22.10 3.13 -8.16
CA ALA A 37 21.04 4.11 -8.17
C ALA A 37 19.80 3.62 -8.97
N ARG A 38 20.00 2.87 -10.07
CA ARG A 38 18.89 2.27 -10.81
C ARG A 38 18.18 1.17 -10.00
N ARG A 39 18.91 0.33 -9.25
CA ARG A 39 18.31 -0.67 -8.37
C ARG A 39 17.51 0.00 -7.24
N GLU A 40 18.07 1.04 -6.64
CA GLU A 40 17.38 1.82 -5.61
C GLU A 40 16.08 2.44 -6.13
N LEU A 41 16.11 2.98 -7.35
CA LEU A 41 14.91 3.49 -8.02
C LEU A 41 13.86 2.39 -8.20
N VAL A 42 14.25 1.20 -8.63
CA VAL A 42 13.33 0.04 -8.77
C VAL A 42 12.77 -0.37 -7.42
N SER A 43 13.61 -0.48 -6.38
CA SER A 43 13.18 -0.78 -5.02
C SER A 43 12.17 0.25 -4.50
N HIS A 44 12.41 1.54 -4.80
CA HIS A 44 11.47 2.61 -4.47
C HIS A 44 10.13 2.45 -5.20
N ILE A 45 10.13 2.14 -6.49
CA ILE A 45 8.90 1.90 -7.27
C ILE A 45 8.13 0.69 -6.71
N ARG A 46 8.85 -0.35 -6.26
CA ARG A 46 8.27 -1.54 -5.63
C ARG A 46 7.77 -1.31 -4.20
N GLY A 47 8.04 -0.15 -3.62
CA GLY A 47 7.66 0.19 -2.26
C GLY A 47 8.51 -0.50 -1.19
N GLU A 48 9.70 -0.99 -1.55
CA GLU A 48 10.61 -1.60 -0.60
C GLU A 48 11.13 -0.53 0.38
N GLY A 49 11.04 -0.79 1.68
CA GLY A 49 11.52 0.13 2.72
C GLY A 49 10.66 1.38 2.95
N VAL A 50 9.42 1.43 2.42
CA VAL A 50 8.54 2.58 2.64
C VAL A 50 8.17 2.72 4.12
N ASP A 51 8.50 3.87 4.70
CA ASP A 51 8.09 4.23 6.06
C ASP A 51 6.62 4.66 6.09
N VAL A 52 5.73 3.67 6.22
CA VAL A 52 4.28 3.90 6.27
C VAL A 52 3.90 4.80 7.45
N GLN A 53 4.49 4.57 8.62
CA GLN A 53 4.17 5.35 9.82
C GLN A 53 4.60 6.81 9.67
N GLY A 54 5.82 7.06 9.23
CA GLY A 54 6.31 8.41 8.98
C GLY A 54 5.53 9.10 7.86
N GLY A 55 5.12 8.37 6.83
CA GLY A 55 4.27 8.88 5.76
C GLY A 55 2.89 9.33 6.24
N LEU A 56 2.32 8.65 7.25
CA LEU A 56 1.02 8.98 7.81
C LEU A 56 1.08 10.15 8.81
N THR A 57 2.18 10.31 9.53
CA THR A 57 2.33 11.31 10.61
C THR A 57 2.88 12.64 10.14
N ARG A 58 3.61 12.66 9.01
CA ARG A 58 4.15 13.90 8.43
C ARG A 58 3.09 14.58 7.59
N PHE A 59 2.40 15.52 8.19
CA PHE A 59 1.27 16.22 7.60
C PHE A 59 1.71 17.43 6.76
N ASN A 60 1.94 17.22 5.46
CA ASN A 60 1.84 18.28 4.48
C ASN A 60 1.35 17.67 3.16
N ASP A 61 0.04 17.80 2.89
CA ASP A 61 -0.60 17.20 1.72
C ASP A 61 -0.02 17.70 0.40
N GLU A 62 0.42 18.96 0.36
CA GLU A 62 0.99 19.55 -0.85
C GLU A 62 2.33 18.92 -1.24
N LEU A 63 3.07 18.38 -0.25
CA LEU A 63 4.37 17.76 -0.43
C LEU A 63 4.30 16.23 -0.53
N ALA A 64 3.13 15.63 -0.28
CA ALA A 64 2.97 14.19 -0.37
C ALA A 64 3.04 13.72 -1.83
N LYS A 65 4.07 12.94 -2.16
CA LYS A 65 4.29 12.34 -3.49
C LYS A 65 4.52 10.85 -3.37
N GLY A 66 4.38 10.14 -4.49
CA GLY A 66 4.68 8.71 -4.58
C GLY A 66 3.92 7.89 -3.53
N TRP A 67 4.63 7.02 -2.83
CA TRP A 67 4.06 6.09 -1.84
C TRP A 67 3.33 6.77 -0.69
N THR A 68 3.83 7.89 -0.17
CA THR A 68 3.17 8.65 0.90
C THR A 68 1.78 9.10 0.47
N LYS A 69 1.64 9.67 -0.73
CA LYS A 69 0.35 10.07 -1.29
C LYS A 69 -0.56 8.87 -1.51
N ARG A 70 -0.03 7.78 -2.04
CA ARG A 70 -0.77 6.55 -2.32
C ARG A 70 -1.34 5.93 -1.04
N ILE A 71 -0.50 5.79 -0.01
CA ILE A 71 -0.90 5.28 1.30
C ILE A 71 -2.00 6.15 1.91
N ARG A 72 -1.83 7.47 1.88
CA ARG A 72 -2.83 8.40 2.40
C ARG A 72 -4.17 8.29 1.71
N ASN A 73 -4.17 8.14 0.40
CA ASN A 73 -5.40 7.96 -0.37
C ASN A 73 -6.14 6.65 -0.02
N GLN A 74 -5.45 5.66 0.54
CA GLN A 74 -6.05 4.40 0.98
C GLN A 74 -6.69 4.48 2.38
N ILE A 75 -6.28 5.43 3.22
CA ILE A 75 -6.80 5.54 4.59
C ILE A 75 -8.33 5.70 4.64
N PRO A 76 -8.95 6.63 3.89
CA PRO A 76 -10.40 6.76 3.88
C PRO A 76 -11.11 5.47 3.44
N THR A 77 -10.54 4.78 2.45
CA THR A 77 -11.07 3.51 1.94
C THR A 77 -11.00 2.42 3.03
N LEU A 78 -9.87 2.30 3.73
CA LEU A 78 -9.74 1.36 4.83
C LEU A 78 -10.67 1.70 6.00
N ILE A 79 -10.79 2.99 6.36
CA ILE A 79 -11.72 3.45 7.40
C ILE A 79 -13.15 3.06 7.04
N ASN A 80 -13.58 3.28 5.79
CA ASN A 80 -14.92 2.90 5.33
C ASN A 80 -15.13 1.38 5.42
N LYS A 81 -14.18 0.56 5.01
CA LYS A 81 -14.24 -0.91 5.19
C LYS A 81 -14.44 -1.29 6.67
N LEU A 82 -13.68 -0.64 7.57
CA LEU A 82 -13.80 -0.88 9.01
C LEU A 82 -15.16 -0.41 9.57
N VAL A 83 -15.72 0.69 9.09
CA VAL A 83 -17.05 1.15 9.45
C VAL A 83 -18.12 0.11 9.07
N HIS A 84 -18.11 -0.38 7.82
CA HIS A 84 -19.03 -1.43 7.39
C HIS A 84 -18.93 -2.70 8.26
N ILE A 85 -17.71 -3.09 8.64
CA ILE A 85 -17.50 -4.21 9.56
C ILE A 85 -18.10 -3.91 10.94
N ALA A 86 -17.92 -2.70 11.46
CA ALA A 86 -18.44 -2.30 12.77
C ALA A 86 -19.98 -2.24 12.79
N GLU A 87 -20.59 -1.74 11.72
CA GLU A 87 -22.05 -1.65 11.55
C GLU A 87 -22.69 -3.01 11.29
N ARG A 88 -21.87 -4.04 10.97
CA ARG A 88 -22.34 -5.42 10.69
C ARG A 88 -23.38 -5.48 9.57
N ASP A 89 -23.18 -4.66 8.55
CA ASP A 89 -24.02 -4.65 7.37
C ASP A 89 -23.83 -5.91 6.50
N GLU A 90 -24.54 -5.97 5.37
CA GLU A 90 -24.52 -7.13 4.45
C GLU A 90 -23.13 -7.45 3.89
N ASN A 91 -22.26 -6.45 3.78
CA ASN A 91 -20.90 -6.59 3.23
C ASN A 91 -19.86 -6.92 4.30
N SER A 92 -20.19 -6.78 5.58
CA SER A 92 -19.24 -6.89 6.70
C SER A 92 -18.49 -8.22 6.73
N SER A 93 -19.18 -9.32 6.44
CA SER A 93 -18.58 -10.68 6.46
C SER A 93 -17.55 -10.87 5.36
N SER A 94 -17.80 -10.36 4.15
CA SER A 94 -16.86 -10.42 3.04
C SER A 94 -15.66 -9.54 3.33
N LEU A 95 -15.87 -8.28 3.72
CA LEU A 95 -14.82 -7.32 4.06
C LEU A 95 -13.92 -7.83 5.20
N MET A 96 -14.52 -8.43 6.24
CA MET A 96 -13.77 -9.04 7.34
C MET A 96 -12.86 -10.16 6.85
N LYS A 97 -13.37 -11.04 5.98
CA LYS A 97 -12.61 -12.15 5.41
C LYS A 97 -11.43 -11.63 4.57
N ASP A 98 -11.67 -10.65 3.72
CA ASP A 98 -10.66 -10.10 2.83
C ASP A 98 -9.56 -9.38 3.62
N LEU A 99 -9.92 -8.52 4.58
CA LEU A 99 -8.96 -7.84 5.45
C LEU A 99 -8.18 -8.83 6.33
N HIS A 100 -8.83 -9.87 6.85
CA HIS A 100 -8.16 -10.87 7.66
C HIS A 100 -7.17 -11.70 6.83
N LEU A 101 -7.52 -12.08 5.60
CA LEU A 101 -6.63 -12.83 4.72
C LEU A 101 -5.40 -11.98 4.35
N ALA A 102 -5.60 -10.75 3.91
CA ALA A 102 -4.52 -9.83 3.56
C ALA A 102 -3.59 -9.56 4.76
N LEU A 103 -4.17 -9.32 5.94
CA LEU A 103 -3.40 -9.11 7.17
C LEU A 103 -2.60 -10.35 7.56
N LYS A 104 -3.19 -11.55 7.45
CA LYS A 104 -2.52 -12.82 7.75
C LYS A 104 -1.29 -13.01 6.85
N ASP A 105 -1.43 -12.80 5.56
CA ASP A 105 -0.35 -12.94 4.59
C ASP A 105 0.76 -11.90 4.83
N HIS A 106 0.38 -10.65 5.15
CA HIS A 106 1.33 -9.62 5.52
C HIS A 106 2.12 -9.98 6.78
N LEU A 107 1.44 -10.37 7.87
CA LEU A 107 2.08 -10.73 9.14
C LEU A 107 2.98 -11.96 9.00
N GLN A 108 2.59 -12.94 8.19
CA GLN A 108 3.40 -14.13 7.91
C GLN A 108 4.71 -13.76 7.19
N ARG A 109 4.65 -12.86 6.21
CA ARG A 109 5.85 -12.35 5.51
C ARG A 109 6.78 -11.58 6.45
N GLU A 110 6.21 -10.82 7.39
CA GLU A 110 6.95 -10.06 8.39
C GLU A 110 7.45 -10.91 9.59
N GLY A 111 7.14 -12.20 9.63
CA GLY A 111 7.47 -13.07 10.76
C GLY A 111 6.79 -12.70 12.08
N LYS A 112 5.66 -11.98 12.00
CA LYS A 112 4.88 -11.52 13.15
C LYS A 112 3.79 -12.51 13.54
N PRO A 113 3.39 -12.56 14.84
CA PRO A 113 2.28 -13.39 15.27
C PRO A 113 0.98 -12.94 14.58
N GLY A 114 0.19 -13.94 14.15
CA GLY A 114 -1.10 -13.70 13.51
C GLY A 114 -2.09 -12.97 14.42
N LYS A 115 -2.93 -12.14 13.83
CA LYS A 115 -4.05 -11.47 14.50
C LYS A 115 -5.35 -11.91 13.86
N GLY A 116 -6.30 -12.33 14.69
CA GLY A 116 -7.57 -12.89 14.23
C GLY A 116 -8.65 -11.84 13.98
N PRO A 117 -9.81 -12.28 13.43
CA PRO A 117 -10.97 -11.42 13.14
C PRO A 117 -11.46 -10.62 14.36
N VAL A 118 -11.35 -11.17 15.56
CA VAL A 118 -11.73 -10.47 16.81
C VAL A 118 -10.94 -9.19 17.02
N SER A 119 -9.65 -9.19 16.66
CA SER A 119 -8.81 -7.99 16.77
C SER A 119 -9.23 -6.93 15.74
N ILE A 120 -9.57 -7.35 14.53
CA ILE A 120 -10.07 -6.46 13.48
C ILE A 120 -11.42 -5.88 13.90
N GLN A 121 -12.33 -6.69 14.46
CA GLN A 121 -13.63 -6.21 14.94
C GLN A 121 -13.47 -5.14 16.02
N LYS A 122 -12.60 -5.37 17.02
CA LYS A 122 -12.33 -4.37 18.07
C LYS A 122 -11.79 -3.05 17.52
N LEU A 123 -10.93 -3.13 16.52
CA LEU A 123 -10.44 -1.93 15.83
C LEU A 123 -11.58 -1.25 15.05
N ALA A 124 -12.40 -2.03 14.33
CA ALA A 124 -13.54 -1.54 13.57
C ALA A 124 -14.54 -0.80 14.45
N ASP A 125 -14.91 -1.36 15.59
CA ASP A 125 -15.86 -0.76 16.55
C ASP A 125 -15.41 0.65 17.02
N MET A 126 -14.09 0.92 17.01
CA MET A 126 -13.58 2.25 17.33
C MET A 126 -13.97 3.32 16.30
N PHE A 127 -14.22 2.92 15.04
CA PHE A 127 -14.57 3.82 13.95
C PHE A 127 -16.08 4.10 13.85
N LEU A 128 -16.91 3.58 14.77
CA LEU A 128 -18.28 4.04 14.93
C LEU A 128 -18.36 5.51 15.39
N HIS A 129 -17.33 6.00 16.06
CA HIS A 129 -17.24 7.40 16.49
C HIS A 129 -16.67 8.28 15.37
N GLU A 130 -17.43 9.27 14.94
CA GLU A 130 -17.07 10.19 13.85
C GLU A 130 -15.78 10.97 14.12
N ASP A 131 -15.64 11.54 15.31
CA ASP A 131 -14.44 12.27 15.73
C ASP A 131 -13.15 11.44 15.55
N ARG A 132 -13.26 10.12 15.77
CA ARG A 132 -12.12 9.22 15.62
C ARG A 132 -11.83 8.94 14.15
N ARG A 133 -12.85 8.81 13.33
CA ARG A 133 -12.71 8.69 11.87
C ARG A 133 -11.97 9.88 11.30
N GLU A 134 -12.44 11.08 11.63
CA GLU A 134 -11.81 12.32 11.18
C GLU A 134 -10.38 12.46 11.69
N SER A 135 -10.14 12.20 12.97
CA SER A 135 -8.80 12.29 13.55
C SER A 135 -7.81 11.35 12.86
N VAL A 136 -8.22 10.09 12.62
CA VAL A 136 -7.35 9.10 11.97
C VAL A 136 -7.19 9.40 10.48
N ALA A 137 -8.24 9.82 9.78
CA ALA A 137 -8.18 10.27 8.39
C ALA A 137 -7.20 11.45 8.24
N ASN A 138 -7.14 12.32 9.26
CA ASN A 138 -6.19 13.42 9.37
C ASN A 138 -4.81 13.01 9.92
N GLY A 139 -4.47 11.72 9.97
CA GLY A 139 -3.14 11.21 10.35
C GLY A 139 -2.89 11.09 11.85
N GLN A 140 -3.87 11.39 12.71
CA GLN A 140 -3.73 11.26 14.16
C GLN A 140 -3.92 9.80 14.61
N ILE A 141 -3.09 8.90 14.08
CA ILE A 141 -3.19 7.45 14.36
C ILE A 141 -2.95 7.09 15.83
N SER A 142 -2.30 7.98 16.61
CA SER A 142 -2.13 7.81 18.05
C SER A 142 -3.46 7.71 18.81
N ARG A 143 -4.55 8.25 18.25
CA ARG A 143 -5.91 8.13 18.78
C ARG A 143 -6.41 6.67 18.86
N LEU A 144 -5.76 5.76 18.15
CA LEU A 144 -6.07 4.31 18.19
C LEU A 144 -5.43 3.58 19.38
N GLY A 145 -4.53 4.24 20.14
CA GLY A 145 -3.86 3.66 21.31
C GLY A 145 -3.19 2.32 20.98
N ALA A 146 -3.51 1.26 21.73
CA ALA A 146 -2.95 -0.07 21.52
C ALA A 146 -3.26 -0.70 20.14
N ASN A 147 -4.29 -0.20 19.44
CA ASN A 147 -4.68 -0.72 18.12
C ASN A 147 -3.93 -0.02 16.96
N GLN A 148 -3.06 0.96 17.26
CA GLN A 148 -2.28 1.67 16.25
C GLN A 148 -1.45 0.70 15.37
N GLY A 149 -0.77 -0.25 16.01
CA GLY A 149 0.04 -1.26 15.30
C GLY A 149 -0.80 -2.12 14.36
N LEU A 150 -1.99 -2.56 14.79
CA LEU A 150 -2.90 -3.31 13.92
C LEU A 150 -3.39 -2.48 12.73
N PHE A 151 -3.72 -1.21 12.95
CA PHE A 151 -4.14 -0.31 11.87
C PHE A 151 -3.02 -0.12 10.85
N LEU A 152 -1.78 0.09 11.29
CA LEU A 152 -0.61 0.21 10.40
C LEU A 152 -0.35 -1.09 9.62
N ASP A 153 -0.51 -2.25 10.25
CA ASP A 153 -0.37 -3.54 9.57
C ASP A 153 -1.47 -3.72 8.50
N LEU A 154 -2.70 -3.26 8.78
CA LEU A 154 -3.79 -3.26 7.78
C LEU A 154 -3.51 -2.29 6.62
N VAL A 155 -3.02 -1.10 6.88
CA VAL A 155 -2.62 -0.14 5.83
C VAL A 155 -1.52 -0.74 4.96
N LYS A 156 -0.53 -1.41 5.56
CA LYS A 156 0.55 -2.09 4.83
C LYS A 156 0.04 -3.27 4.01
N SER A 157 -0.89 -4.03 4.54
CA SER A 157 -1.48 -5.17 3.82
C SER A 157 -2.32 -4.71 2.62
N ASP A 158 -3.10 -3.64 2.75
CA ASP A 158 -3.86 -3.04 1.65
C ASP A 158 -2.92 -2.41 0.59
N ALA A 159 -1.87 -1.73 1.02
CA ALA A 159 -0.86 -1.20 0.11
C ALA A 159 -0.09 -2.33 -0.61
N SER A 160 0.17 -3.46 0.06
CA SER A 160 0.81 -4.63 -0.55
C SER A 160 -0.11 -5.37 -1.52
N ILE A 161 -1.44 -5.32 -1.34
CA ILE A 161 -2.41 -5.83 -2.32
C ILE A 161 -2.31 -5.02 -3.61
N VAL A 162 -2.21 -3.71 -3.51
CA VAL A 162 -2.02 -2.83 -4.68
C VAL A 162 -0.64 -3.04 -5.34
N LEU A 163 0.36 -3.47 -4.56
CA LEU A 163 1.71 -3.78 -5.02
C LEU A 163 1.87 -5.25 -5.43
N GLY A 164 1.21 -6.15 -4.72
CA GLY A 164 1.29 -7.59 -4.93
C GLY A 164 0.38 -8.11 -6.05
N ALA A 165 -0.66 -7.35 -6.45
CA ALA A 165 -1.42 -7.67 -7.67
C ALA A 165 -0.53 -7.63 -8.94
N ALA A 166 0.63 -6.99 -8.84
CA ALA A 166 1.70 -7.11 -9.84
C ALA A 166 2.58 -8.36 -9.66
N GLY A 167 2.42 -9.14 -8.57
CA GLY A 167 3.31 -10.24 -8.19
C GLY A 167 2.66 -11.61 -8.00
N GLU A 168 1.33 -11.72 -8.07
CA GLU A 168 0.61 -13.00 -7.90
C GLU A 168 0.04 -13.62 -9.20
N THR A 169 0.30 -13.03 -10.33
CA THR A 169 0.27 -13.81 -11.56
C THR A 169 1.59 -14.59 -11.62
N ASP A 170 1.55 -15.87 -11.95
CA ASP A 170 2.72 -16.74 -12.27
C ASP A 170 3.66 -16.15 -13.35
N GLU A 171 3.53 -14.88 -13.65
CA GLU A 171 4.37 -14.07 -14.52
C GLU A 171 5.36 -13.31 -13.67
N VAL A 172 6.54 -13.90 -13.53
CA VAL A 172 7.73 -13.25 -12.98
C VAL A 172 8.01 -11.99 -13.79
N VAL A 173 7.63 -10.83 -13.25
CA VAL A 173 8.10 -9.55 -13.79
C VAL A 173 9.58 -9.41 -13.41
N THR A 174 10.44 -9.90 -14.27
CA THR A 174 11.89 -9.67 -14.12
C THR A 174 12.19 -8.26 -14.60
N ILE A 175 12.51 -7.35 -13.69
CA ILE A 175 13.01 -6.03 -14.05
C ILE A 175 14.50 -6.18 -14.28
N ASP A 176 14.90 -6.22 -15.56
CA ASP A 176 16.31 -6.21 -15.96
C ASP A 176 16.80 -4.76 -16.00
N VAL A 177 17.69 -4.41 -15.08
CA VAL A 177 18.30 -3.09 -14.98
C VAL A 177 19.66 -3.14 -15.67
N ARG A 178 19.66 -3.04 -17.00
CA ARG A 178 20.89 -2.91 -17.81
C ARG A 178 21.23 -1.46 -18.06
#